data_1aa5f57621e4365dfe9b1a7fc14449ca
#
_entry.id   1aa5f57621e4365dfe9b1a7fc14449ca
#
_cell.length_a   1.000
_cell.length_b   1.000
_cell.length_c   1.000
_cell.angle_alpha   90.00
_cell.angle_beta   90.00
_cell.angle_gamma   90.00
#
_symmetry.space_group_name_H-M   'P 1'
#
loop_
_entity.id
_entity.type
_entity.pdbx_description
1 polymer ?
#
loop_
_entity_poly.entity_id
_entity_poly.type
_entity_poly.pdbx_seq_one_letter_code
_entity_poly.pdbx_strand_id
1 'polypeptide(L)'
;MLQKLRVKFILLTMTLLLLVLAVIMGTVNLLNYRHVLNSADQTLDLLLEGNGRFPDNLFSGNKSINPKMSPELPFESRFFTVLLAEDGTALFVDTGKIAAVTQETAVSYAEEVWNSQQTKGFMGEYRYSVQQNTTGSMVVFLDCGRQLSAAKSFLFISVSISLAGFFVVSLLLYILSARILKPISDSYEKQRQFITNASHDLKTPITIIDADMDILEMDHGENEWMQDIRKQTKRLSELIQELVFLSRMEEKENHFQMIDFPISDVVEETAQSFESLAVTHGK
;
A
#
# COMPACT_ATOMS: atom_id res chain seq x y z
N MET A 1 -12.34 22.58 -3.89
CA MET A 1 -11.21 22.19 -3.04
C MET A 1 -11.50 20.93 -2.22
N LEU A 2 -12.51 20.89 -1.38
CA LEU A 2 -12.84 19.78 -0.47
C LEU A 2 -13.11 18.43 -1.14
N GLN A 3 -13.79 18.39 -2.29
CA GLN A 3 -14.00 17.13 -3.01
C GLN A 3 -12.69 16.52 -3.52
N LYS A 4 -11.76 17.35 -4.01
CA LYS A 4 -10.43 16.89 -4.45
C LYS A 4 -9.59 16.38 -3.26
N LEU A 5 -9.67 17.08 -2.12
CA LEU A 5 -9.00 16.66 -0.88
C LEU A 5 -9.56 15.33 -0.35
N ARG A 6 -10.89 15.17 -0.37
CA ARG A 6 -11.58 13.94 -0.01
C ARG A 6 -11.12 12.76 -0.86
N VAL A 7 -11.09 12.94 -2.19
CA VAL A 7 -10.65 11.89 -3.12
C VAL A 7 -9.18 11.53 -2.89
N LYS A 8 -8.30 12.53 -2.73
CA LYS A 8 -6.89 12.29 -2.44
C LYS A 8 -6.68 11.54 -1.12
N PHE A 9 -7.42 11.91 -0.08
CA PHE A 9 -7.37 11.24 1.23
C PHE A 9 -7.83 9.79 1.12
N ILE A 10 -8.98 9.52 0.47
CA ILE A 10 -9.48 8.17 0.25
C ILE A 10 -8.48 7.34 -0.57
N LEU A 11 -7.96 7.88 -1.67
CA LEU A 11 -6.97 7.18 -2.49
C LEU A 11 -5.70 6.83 -1.69
N LEU A 12 -5.17 7.78 -0.93
CA LEU A 12 -3.96 7.54 -0.13
C LEU A 12 -4.19 6.44 0.91
N THR A 13 -5.29 6.51 1.67
CA THR A 13 -5.62 5.51 2.69
C THR A 13 -5.91 4.15 2.09
N MET A 14 -6.58 4.08 0.93
CA MET A 14 -6.84 2.83 0.22
C MET A 14 -5.55 2.20 -0.31
N THR A 15 -4.65 3.00 -0.89
CA THR A 15 -3.36 2.51 -1.37
C THR A 15 -2.52 1.96 -0.22
N LEU A 16 -2.48 2.66 0.92
CA LEU A 16 -1.77 2.19 2.12
C LEU A 16 -2.37 0.89 2.64
N LEU A 17 -3.70 0.81 2.74
CA LEU A 17 -4.41 -0.40 3.18
C LEU A 17 -4.11 -1.59 2.26
N LEU A 18 -4.17 -1.38 0.94
CA LEU A 18 -3.88 -2.42 -0.05
C LEU A 18 -2.44 -2.92 0.08
N LEU A 19 -1.48 -2.01 0.28
CA LEU A 19 -0.08 -2.37 0.47
C LEU A 19 0.11 -3.22 1.74
N VAL A 20 -0.47 -2.82 2.85
CA VAL A 20 -0.40 -3.58 4.12
C VAL A 20 -1.02 -4.96 3.97
N LEU A 21 -2.22 -5.06 3.36
CA LEU A 21 -2.86 -6.35 3.08
C LEU A 21 -2.01 -7.23 2.18
N ALA A 22 -1.41 -6.67 1.11
CA ALA A 22 -0.54 -7.41 0.21
C ALA A 22 0.69 -7.98 0.92
N VAL A 23 1.33 -7.20 1.80
CA VAL A 23 2.47 -7.65 2.60
C VAL A 23 2.09 -8.76 3.57
N ILE A 24 0.99 -8.60 4.32
CA ILE A 24 0.52 -9.61 5.29
C ILE A 24 0.17 -10.90 4.54
N MET A 25 -0.64 -10.80 3.48
CA MET A 25 -1.08 -11.94 2.70
C MET A 25 0.09 -12.66 2.02
N GLY A 26 1.01 -11.91 1.42
CA GLY A 26 2.21 -12.46 0.81
C GLY A 26 3.06 -13.21 1.83
N THR A 27 3.29 -12.60 3.00
CA THR A 27 4.09 -13.22 4.06
C THR A 27 3.44 -14.50 4.61
N VAL A 28 2.15 -14.45 4.94
CA VAL A 28 1.43 -15.59 5.51
C VAL A 28 1.39 -16.77 4.52
N ASN A 29 1.07 -16.50 3.24
CA ASN A 29 1.01 -17.57 2.24
C ASN A 29 2.40 -18.14 1.91
N LEU A 30 3.43 -17.28 1.87
CA LEU A 30 4.82 -17.72 1.66
C LEU A 30 5.29 -18.60 2.82
N LEU A 31 5.02 -18.20 4.07
CA LEU A 31 5.36 -18.99 5.26
C LEU A 31 4.62 -20.33 5.29
N ASN A 32 3.33 -20.34 4.94
CA ASN A 32 2.53 -21.56 4.84
C ASN A 32 3.09 -22.51 3.78
N TYR A 33 3.41 -22.01 2.59
CA TYR A 33 4.02 -22.82 1.54
C TYR A 33 5.40 -23.35 1.95
N ARG A 34 6.26 -22.52 2.55
CA ARG A 34 7.55 -22.97 3.09
C ARG A 34 7.40 -24.02 4.18
N HIS A 35 6.38 -23.90 5.01
CA HIS A 35 6.11 -24.91 6.04
C HIS A 35 5.78 -26.28 5.41
N VAL A 36 4.95 -26.30 4.36
CA VAL A 36 4.65 -27.53 3.61
C VAL A 36 5.92 -28.15 3.02
N LEU A 37 6.77 -27.34 2.38
CA LEU A 37 8.04 -27.80 1.80
C LEU A 37 8.98 -28.39 2.87
N ASN A 38 9.19 -27.65 3.95
CA ASN A 38 10.09 -28.07 5.01
C ASN A 38 9.61 -29.35 5.69
N SER A 39 8.30 -29.49 5.89
CA SER A 39 7.71 -30.69 6.46
C SER A 39 7.90 -31.92 5.54
N ALA A 40 7.71 -31.71 4.22
CA ALA A 40 7.92 -32.76 3.22
C ALA A 40 9.42 -33.18 3.14
N ASP A 41 10.32 -32.16 3.12
CA ASP A 41 11.76 -32.43 3.08
C ASP A 41 12.25 -33.17 4.32
N GLN A 42 11.79 -32.79 5.52
CA GLN A 42 12.11 -33.54 6.76
C GLN A 42 11.62 -34.99 6.71
N THR A 43 10.44 -35.24 6.14
CA THR A 43 9.91 -36.59 5.99
C THR A 43 10.75 -37.40 4.98
N LEU A 44 11.14 -36.79 3.87
CA LEU A 44 12.01 -37.41 2.87
C LEU A 44 13.39 -37.75 3.43
N ASP A 45 13.99 -36.84 4.20
CA ASP A 45 15.30 -37.06 4.81
C ASP A 45 15.25 -38.27 5.77
N LEU A 46 14.17 -38.45 6.55
CA LEU A 46 13.98 -39.67 7.39
C LEU A 46 13.81 -40.94 6.57
N LEU A 47 13.07 -40.87 5.46
CA LEU A 47 12.90 -42.03 4.58
C LEU A 47 14.23 -42.42 3.92
N LEU A 48 15.05 -41.44 3.54
CA LEU A 48 16.38 -41.70 2.99
C LEU A 48 17.33 -42.31 4.02
N GLU A 49 17.34 -41.82 5.29
CA GLU A 49 18.11 -42.40 6.39
C GLU A 49 17.70 -43.85 6.68
N GLY A 50 16.42 -44.18 6.49
CA GLY A 50 15.85 -45.51 6.66
C GLY A 50 15.92 -46.42 5.41
N ASN A 51 16.75 -46.06 4.42
CA ASN A 51 16.86 -46.81 3.15
C ASN A 51 15.50 -47.01 2.44
N GLY A 52 14.73 -45.92 2.31
CA GLY A 52 13.43 -45.92 1.65
C GLY A 52 12.26 -46.34 2.50
N ARG A 53 12.46 -46.52 3.82
CA ARG A 53 11.42 -46.84 4.81
C ARG A 53 11.61 -46.00 6.06
N PHE A 54 10.56 -45.88 6.86
CA PHE A 54 10.73 -45.26 8.17
C PHE A 54 11.55 -46.14 9.09
N PRO A 55 12.55 -45.60 9.81
CA PRO A 55 13.34 -46.39 10.76
C PRO A 55 12.45 -46.98 11.90
N ASP A 56 12.62 -48.23 12.23
CA ASP A 56 11.81 -48.93 13.26
C ASP A 56 11.93 -48.33 14.67
N ASN A 57 13.00 -47.58 14.91
CA ASN A 57 13.33 -46.98 16.21
C ASN A 57 12.98 -45.50 16.31
N LEU A 58 12.24 -44.94 15.33
CA LEU A 58 11.85 -43.53 15.29
C LEU A 58 11.20 -43.02 16.59
N PHE A 59 10.45 -43.88 17.26
CA PHE A 59 9.69 -43.55 18.48
C PHE A 59 10.06 -44.50 19.66
N SER A 60 11.04 -45.37 19.49
CA SER A 60 11.48 -46.33 20.50
C SER A 60 12.72 -45.81 21.21
N GLY A 61 12.53 -45.27 22.44
CA GLY A 61 13.63 -44.91 23.32
C GLY A 61 13.97 -43.39 23.31
N ASN A 62 14.77 -43.00 24.29
CA ASN A 62 15.13 -41.66 24.81
C ASN A 62 15.68 -40.61 23.82
N LYS A 63 15.53 -40.78 22.51
CA LYS A 63 15.85 -39.83 21.46
C LYS A 63 14.71 -39.78 20.44
N SER A 64 13.69 -38.98 20.73
CA SER A 64 12.85 -38.49 19.64
C SER A 64 13.73 -37.61 18.77
N ILE A 65 14.00 -38.05 17.55
CA ILE A 65 14.85 -37.35 16.57
C ILE A 65 14.27 -35.95 16.28
N ASN A 66 12.97 -35.75 16.47
CA ASN A 66 12.34 -34.46 16.42
C ASN A 66 11.04 -34.44 17.26
N PRO A 67 10.99 -33.67 18.38
CA PRO A 67 9.80 -33.61 19.24
C PRO A 67 8.56 -33.02 18.58
N LYS A 68 8.67 -32.48 17.34
CA LYS A 68 7.56 -31.94 16.56
C LYS A 68 6.93 -32.94 15.59
N MET A 69 7.47 -34.16 15.44
CA MET A 69 6.92 -35.16 14.54
C MET A 69 5.89 -36.04 15.25
N SER A 70 4.75 -36.25 14.59
CA SER A 70 3.70 -37.14 15.08
C SER A 70 4.17 -38.61 15.03
N PRO A 71 3.90 -39.43 16.05
CA PRO A 71 4.10 -40.89 16.00
C PRO A 71 3.33 -41.55 14.85
N GLU A 72 2.26 -40.93 14.38
CA GLU A 72 1.42 -41.42 13.28
C GLU A 72 2.01 -41.15 11.89
N LEU A 73 3.10 -40.37 11.80
CA LEU A 73 3.72 -40.01 10.53
C LEU A 73 3.99 -41.17 9.58
N PRO A 74 4.51 -42.34 10.02
CA PRO A 74 4.75 -43.50 9.14
C PRO A 74 3.48 -44.13 8.59
N PHE A 75 2.35 -43.95 9.29
CA PHE A 75 1.04 -44.49 8.89
C PHE A 75 0.26 -43.53 7.99
N GLU A 76 0.47 -42.24 8.15
CA GLU A 76 -0.19 -41.21 7.38
C GLU A 76 0.54 -40.84 6.07
N SER A 77 1.86 -41.14 6.01
CA SER A 77 2.68 -40.79 4.84
C SER A 77 2.47 -41.76 3.69
N ARG A 78 2.18 -41.26 2.52
CA ARG A 78 2.11 -41.98 1.26
C ARG A 78 3.37 -41.70 0.47
N PHE A 79 4.14 -42.74 0.20
CA PHE A 79 5.41 -42.59 -0.50
C PHE A 79 5.73 -43.85 -1.31
N PHE A 80 6.64 -43.70 -2.27
CA PHE A 80 7.23 -44.81 -2.99
C PHE A 80 8.71 -44.58 -3.19
N THR A 81 9.45 -45.66 -3.34
CA THR A 81 10.91 -45.63 -3.46
C THR A 81 11.34 -46.40 -4.69
N VAL A 82 12.27 -45.85 -5.43
CA VAL A 82 12.91 -46.49 -6.60
C VAL A 82 14.42 -46.47 -6.38
N LEU A 83 15.05 -47.61 -6.52
CA LEU A 83 16.50 -47.76 -6.56
C LEU A 83 16.94 -47.85 -8.02
N LEU A 84 17.77 -46.96 -8.46
CA LEU A 84 18.34 -46.94 -9.81
C LEU A 84 19.82 -47.39 -9.76
N ALA A 85 20.23 -48.14 -10.77
CA ALA A 85 21.63 -48.43 -11.00
C ALA A 85 22.42 -47.20 -11.50
N GLU A 86 23.74 -47.35 -11.63
CA GLU A 86 24.59 -46.25 -12.17
C GLU A 86 24.27 -45.88 -13.62
N ASP A 87 23.63 -46.76 -14.38
CA ASP A 87 23.17 -46.54 -15.76
C ASP A 87 21.75 -45.94 -15.84
N GLY A 88 21.06 -45.69 -14.67
CA GLY A 88 19.71 -45.21 -14.61
C GLY A 88 18.62 -46.27 -14.71
N THR A 89 18.96 -47.54 -14.84
CA THR A 89 17.97 -48.64 -14.86
C THR A 89 17.41 -48.93 -13.46
N ALA A 90 16.10 -49.24 -13.36
CA ALA A 90 15.47 -49.51 -12.10
C ALA A 90 15.87 -50.92 -11.57
N LEU A 91 16.50 -50.96 -10.41
CA LEU A 91 16.87 -52.19 -9.71
C LEU A 91 15.77 -52.72 -8.77
N PHE A 92 15.08 -51.79 -8.08
CA PHE A 92 14.05 -52.11 -7.12
C PHE A 92 13.01 -51.01 -7.05
N VAL A 93 11.74 -51.37 -6.90
CA VAL A 93 10.61 -50.47 -6.79
C VAL A 93 9.71 -50.89 -5.64
N ASP A 94 9.47 -50.04 -4.67
CA ASP A 94 8.54 -50.24 -3.58
C ASP A 94 7.40 -49.19 -3.63
N THR A 95 6.20 -49.65 -4.02
CA THR A 95 4.96 -48.86 -4.07
C THR A 95 3.97 -49.28 -2.99
N GLY A 96 4.38 -50.08 -2.00
CA GLY A 96 3.49 -50.67 -1.00
C GLY A 96 2.78 -49.68 -0.08
N LYS A 97 3.23 -48.40 -0.04
CA LYS A 97 2.64 -47.32 0.76
C LYS A 97 1.79 -46.35 -0.05
N ILE A 98 1.58 -46.61 -1.34
CA ILE A 98 0.77 -45.75 -2.21
C ILE A 98 -0.03 -46.60 -3.20
N ALA A 99 -1.33 -46.31 -3.31
CA ALA A 99 -2.21 -47.05 -4.22
C ALA A 99 -2.35 -46.36 -5.60
N ALA A 100 -2.04 -45.06 -5.67
CA ALA A 100 -2.27 -44.22 -6.88
C ALA A 100 -1.16 -44.37 -7.92
N VAL A 101 -0.03 -44.99 -7.57
CA VAL A 101 1.15 -45.10 -8.47
C VAL A 101 1.43 -46.61 -8.72
N THR A 102 1.45 -46.98 -10.01
CA THR A 102 1.89 -48.32 -10.44
C THR A 102 3.42 -48.38 -10.45
N GLN A 103 3.97 -49.60 -10.44
CA GLN A 103 5.43 -49.76 -10.54
C GLN A 103 6.00 -49.15 -11.82
N GLU A 104 5.30 -49.28 -12.94
CA GLU A 104 5.70 -48.71 -14.22
C GLU A 104 5.76 -47.16 -14.17
N THR A 105 4.75 -46.56 -13.53
CA THR A 105 4.72 -45.08 -13.35
C THR A 105 5.84 -44.64 -12.40
N ALA A 106 6.11 -45.38 -11.34
CA ALA A 106 7.19 -45.06 -10.40
C ALA A 106 8.57 -45.10 -11.08
N VAL A 107 8.81 -46.09 -11.96
CA VAL A 107 10.04 -46.19 -12.75
C VAL A 107 10.14 -44.97 -13.71
N SER A 108 9.09 -44.65 -14.44
CA SER A 108 9.09 -43.53 -15.36
C SER A 108 9.41 -42.17 -14.65
N TYR A 109 8.86 -41.96 -13.45
CA TYR A 109 9.19 -40.78 -12.63
C TYR A 109 10.65 -40.76 -12.16
N ALA A 110 11.17 -41.94 -11.77
CA ALA A 110 12.56 -42.03 -11.34
C ALA A 110 13.56 -41.83 -12.49
N GLU A 111 13.27 -42.31 -13.69
CA GLU A 111 14.06 -42.07 -14.90
C GLU A 111 14.06 -40.59 -15.29
N GLU A 112 12.91 -39.91 -15.19
CA GLU A 112 12.81 -38.46 -15.45
C GLU A 112 13.64 -37.66 -14.43
N VAL A 113 13.59 -38.01 -13.15
CA VAL A 113 14.43 -37.40 -12.11
C VAL A 113 15.91 -37.67 -12.38
N TRP A 114 16.27 -38.88 -12.75
CA TRP A 114 17.65 -39.25 -13.12
C TRP A 114 18.18 -38.38 -14.28
N ASN A 115 17.37 -38.20 -15.32
CA ASN A 115 17.74 -37.41 -16.47
C ASN A 115 17.85 -35.91 -16.14
N SER A 116 17.09 -35.42 -15.15
CA SER A 116 17.12 -34.01 -14.72
C SER A 116 18.36 -33.63 -13.92
N GLN A 117 19.10 -34.62 -13.39
CA GLN A 117 20.27 -34.45 -12.51
C GLN A 117 19.98 -33.62 -11.24
N GLN A 118 18.71 -33.46 -10.86
CA GLN A 118 18.32 -32.71 -9.67
C GLN A 118 18.21 -33.66 -8.46
N THR A 119 18.76 -33.21 -7.34
CA THR A 119 18.74 -34.02 -6.11
C THR A 119 17.45 -33.85 -5.31
N LYS A 120 16.71 -32.76 -5.46
CA LYS A 120 15.43 -32.49 -4.80
C LYS A 120 14.52 -31.70 -5.72
N GLY A 121 13.23 -32.02 -5.77
CA GLY A 121 12.28 -31.30 -6.63
C GLY A 121 10.84 -31.76 -6.42
N PHE A 122 9.99 -31.40 -7.38
CA PHE A 122 8.63 -31.89 -7.50
C PHE A 122 8.46 -32.61 -8.86
N MET A 123 7.75 -33.75 -8.78
CA MET A 123 7.22 -34.43 -9.94
C MET A 123 5.69 -34.46 -9.81
N GLY A 124 5.01 -33.54 -10.48
CA GLY A 124 3.58 -33.34 -10.27
C GLY A 124 3.25 -32.98 -8.80
N GLU A 125 2.52 -33.84 -8.11
CA GLU A 125 2.15 -33.68 -6.70
C GLU A 125 3.14 -34.34 -5.73
N TYR A 126 4.15 -35.04 -6.27
CA TYR A 126 5.14 -35.79 -5.48
C TYR A 126 6.40 -34.94 -5.25
N ARG A 127 6.74 -34.70 -3.97
CA ARG A 127 8.05 -34.16 -3.59
C ARG A 127 9.05 -35.32 -3.60
N TYR A 128 10.22 -35.13 -4.25
CA TYR A 128 11.25 -36.18 -4.29
C TYR A 128 12.58 -35.70 -3.75
N SER A 129 13.35 -36.68 -3.28
CA SER A 129 14.76 -36.49 -2.90
C SER A 129 15.57 -37.67 -3.35
N VAL A 130 16.79 -37.40 -3.83
CA VAL A 130 17.72 -38.41 -4.36
C VAL A 130 18.90 -38.55 -3.41
N GLN A 131 19.25 -39.78 -3.06
CA GLN A 131 20.46 -40.14 -2.31
C GLN A 131 21.31 -41.05 -3.15
N GLN A 132 22.57 -40.68 -3.36
CA GLN A 132 23.55 -41.55 -4.01
C GLN A 132 24.13 -42.53 -3.00
N ASN A 133 24.10 -43.82 -3.33
CA ASN A 133 24.67 -44.90 -2.57
C ASN A 133 25.76 -45.64 -3.40
N THR A 134 26.52 -46.49 -2.78
CA THR A 134 27.59 -47.31 -3.42
C THR A 134 27.08 -48.26 -4.50
N THR A 135 25.77 -48.54 -4.54
CA THR A 135 25.12 -49.47 -5.49
C THR A 135 24.25 -48.77 -6.50
N GLY A 136 24.21 -47.40 -6.49
CA GLY A 136 23.36 -46.64 -7.38
C GLY A 136 22.70 -45.44 -6.68
N SER A 137 21.58 -44.94 -7.23
CA SER A 137 20.85 -43.79 -6.71
C SER A 137 19.48 -44.23 -6.18
N MET A 138 19.18 -43.89 -4.93
CA MET A 138 17.85 -44.08 -4.35
C MET A 138 17.05 -42.81 -4.49
N VAL A 139 15.86 -42.92 -5.09
CA VAL A 139 14.90 -41.81 -5.26
C VAL A 139 13.67 -42.12 -4.42
N VAL A 140 13.36 -41.24 -3.50
CA VAL A 140 12.15 -41.36 -2.67
C VAL A 140 11.18 -40.28 -3.06
N PHE A 141 9.93 -40.65 -3.32
CA PHE A 141 8.83 -39.76 -3.65
C PHE A 141 7.80 -39.75 -2.54
N LEU A 142 7.44 -38.58 -2.05
CA LEU A 142 6.42 -38.33 -1.03
C LEU A 142 5.21 -37.66 -1.65
N ASP A 143 4.03 -38.23 -1.47
CA ASP A 143 2.76 -37.60 -1.90
C ASP A 143 2.46 -36.36 -1.04
N CYS A 144 2.53 -35.19 -1.66
CA CYS A 144 2.20 -33.91 -1.08
C CYS A 144 0.88 -33.35 -1.62
N GLY A 145 0.11 -34.11 -2.40
CA GLY A 145 -1.10 -33.61 -3.08
C GLY A 145 -2.12 -33.02 -2.11
N ARG A 146 -2.33 -33.66 -0.94
CA ARG A 146 -3.23 -33.14 0.09
C ARG A 146 -2.74 -31.82 0.68
N GLN A 147 -1.46 -31.74 1.02
CA GLN A 147 -0.84 -30.55 1.60
C GLN A 147 -0.81 -29.39 0.60
N LEU A 148 -0.49 -29.65 -0.65
CA LEU A 148 -0.51 -28.66 -1.73
C LEU A 148 -1.93 -28.16 -2.02
N SER A 149 -2.91 -29.04 -2.04
CA SER A 149 -4.32 -28.69 -2.21
C SER A 149 -4.83 -27.84 -1.04
N ALA A 150 -4.46 -28.20 0.19
CA ALA A 150 -4.77 -27.40 1.38
C ALA A 150 -4.13 -26.00 1.31
N ALA A 151 -2.85 -25.92 0.88
CA ALA A 151 -2.16 -24.63 0.72
C ALA A 151 -2.82 -23.77 -0.37
N LYS A 152 -3.22 -24.36 -1.50
CA LYS A 152 -3.98 -23.67 -2.56
C LYS A 152 -5.34 -23.16 -2.07
N SER A 153 -6.08 -24.01 -1.33
CA SER A 153 -7.37 -23.65 -0.73
C SER A 153 -7.21 -22.52 0.29
N PHE A 154 -6.17 -22.59 1.13
CA PHE A 154 -5.85 -21.53 2.09
C PHE A 154 -5.54 -20.21 1.41
N LEU A 155 -4.75 -20.24 0.32
CA LEU A 155 -4.47 -19.05 -0.48
C LEU A 155 -5.76 -18.44 -1.05
N PHE A 156 -6.62 -19.27 -1.65
CA PHE A 156 -7.88 -18.78 -2.23
C PHE A 156 -8.81 -18.18 -1.17
N ILE A 157 -8.98 -18.84 -0.03
CA ILE A 157 -9.83 -18.36 1.08
C ILE A 157 -9.27 -17.06 1.64
N SER A 158 -7.96 -17.00 1.90
CA SER A 158 -7.32 -15.81 2.48
C SER A 158 -7.40 -14.60 1.55
N VAL A 159 -7.20 -14.79 0.24
CA VAL A 159 -7.37 -13.71 -0.76
C VAL A 159 -8.83 -13.24 -0.81
N SER A 160 -9.78 -14.17 -0.79
CA SER A 160 -11.21 -13.83 -0.83
C SER A 160 -11.63 -13.02 0.41
N ILE A 161 -11.21 -13.43 1.60
CA ILE A 161 -11.49 -12.71 2.86
C ILE A 161 -10.84 -11.31 2.83
N SER A 162 -9.59 -11.20 2.38
CA SER A 162 -8.90 -9.92 2.28
C SER A 162 -9.56 -8.96 1.31
N LEU A 163 -10.01 -9.47 0.17
CA LEU A 163 -10.74 -8.68 -0.83
C LEU A 163 -12.08 -8.19 -0.29
N ALA A 164 -12.84 -9.07 0.36
CA ALA A 164 -14.10 -8.70 1.02
C ALA A 164 -13.87 -7.64 2.11
N GLY A 165 -12.86 -7.82 2.97
CA GLY A 165 -12.46 -6.84 3.99
C GLY A 165 -12.05 -5.50 3.38
N PHE A 166 -11.29 -5.50 2.29
CA PHE A 166 -10.92 -4.30 1.57
C PHE A 166 -12.15 -3.52 1.06
N PHE A 167 -13.13 -4.20 0.48
CA PHE A 167 -14.37 -3.56 0.03
C PHE A 167 -15.19 -2.99 1.19
N VAL A 168 -15.31 -3.71 2.31
CA VAL A 168 -16.03 -3.23 3.50
C VAL A 168 -15.38 -1.97 4.05
N VAL A 169 -14.05 -1.96 4.23
CA VAL A 169 -13.31 -0.80 4.71
C VAL A 169 -13.41 0.38 3.73
N SER A 170 -13.36 0.11 2.41
CA SER A 170 -13.54 1.11 1.36
C SER A 170 -14.90 1.80 1.46
N LEU A 171 -15.96 1.02 1.63
CA LEU A 171 -17.32 1.52 1.78
C LEU A 171 -17.47 2.37 3.06
N LEU A 172 -16.92 1.88 4.18
CA LEU A 172 -16.93 2.62 5.45
C LEU A 172 -16.19 3.95 5.33
N LEU A 173 -14.99 3.96 4.75
CA LEU A 173 -14.21 5.17 4.54
C LEU A 173 -14.94 6.15 3.60
N TYR A 174 -15.60 5.66 2.56
CA TYR A 174 -16.40 6.51 1.68
C TYR A 174 -17.52 7.21 2.43
N ILE A 175 -18.27 6.50 3.28
CA ILE A 175 -19.36 7.04 4.10
C ILE A 175 -18.82 8.00 5.17
N LEU A 176 -17.80 7.58 5.93
CA LEU A 176 -17.23 8.40 7.01
C LEU A 176 -16.55 9.67 6.49
N SER A 177 -15.87 9.60 5.35
CA SER A 177 -15.16 10.77 4.79
C SER A 177 -16.10 11.94 4.52
N ALA A 178 -17.35 11.68 4.11
CA ALA A 178 -18.36 12.71 3.92
C ALA A 178 -18.73 13.39 5.24
N ARG A 179 -18.81 12.60 6.31
CA ARG A 179 -19.27 13.07 7.63
C ARG A 179 -18.18 13.80 8.41
N ILE A 180 -16.92 13.35 8.26
CA ILE A 180 -15.76 13.96 8.93
C ILE A 180 -15.34 15.28 8.29
N LEU A 181 -15.43 15.39 6.95
CA LEU A 181 -14.99 16.57 6.24
C LEU A 181 -16.03 17.71 6.23
N LYS A 182 -17.31 17.41 6.49
CA LYS A 182 -18.36 18.41 6.54
C LYS A 182 -18.10 19.49 7.61
N PRO A 183 -17.79 19.18 8.88
CA PRO A 183 -17.51 20.20 9.89
C PRO A 183 -16.33 21.10 9.54
N ILE A 184 -15.32 20.58 8.88
CA ILE A 184 -14.15 21.34 8.44
C ILE A 184 -14.58 22.35 7.36
N SER A 185 -15.40 21.91 6.41
CA SER A 185 -15.99 22.79 5.39
C SER A 185 -16.82 23.90 5.99
N ASP A 186 -17.71 23.55 6.92
CA ASP A 186 -18.59 24.51 7.58
C ASP A 186 -17.81 25.52 8.43
N SER A 187 -16.70 25.10 9.07
CA SER A 187 -15.80 25.97 9.81
C SER A 187 -15.08 26.96 8.90
N TYR A 188 -14.58 26.50 7.75
CA TYR A 188 -13.94 27.37 6.75
C TYR A 188 -14.90 28.44 6.20
N GLU A 189 -16.12 28.03 5.89
CA GLU A 189 -17.15 28.95 5.39
C GLU A 189 -17.52 29.99 6.46
N LYS A 190 -17.70 29.60 7.71
CA LYS A 190 -17.96 30.52 8.83
C LYS A 190 -16.80 31.49 9.07
N GLN A 191 -15.57 31.03 9.01
CA GLN A 191 -14.38 31.88 9.12
C GLN A 191 -14.34 32.93 8.02
N ARG A 192 -14.64 32.54 6.80
CA ARG A 192 -14.71 33.42 5.65
C ARG A 192 -15.81 34.49 5.78
N GLN A 193 -17.02 34.07 6.16
CA GLN A 193 -18.13 35.00 6.41
C GLN A 193 -17.79 35.97 7.55
N PHE A 194 -17.13 35.49 8.59
CA PHE A 194 -16.65 36.37 9.68
C PHE A 194 -15.68 37.43 9.18
N ILE A 195 -14.67 37.08 8.38
CA ILE A 195 -13.71 38.00 7.80
C ILE A 195 -14.42 39.05 6.92
N THR A 196 -15.33 38.58 6.06
CA THR A 196 -16.07 39.48 5.16
C THR A 196 -16.96 40.45 5.93
N ASN A 197 -17.70 39.96 6.93
CA ASN A 197 -18.57 40.79 7.75
C ASN A 197 -17.77 41.78 8.62
N ALA A 198 -16.71 41.30 9.29
CA ALA A 198 -15.84 42.14 10.09
C ALA A 198 -15.20 43.27 9.26
N SER A 199 -14.81 42.94 8.02
CA SER A 199 -14.24 43.94 7.12
C SER A 199 -15.26 45.01 6.70
N HIS A 200 -16.50 44.63 6.51
CA HIS A 200 -17.58 45.60 6.20
C HIS A 200 -17.90 46.47 7.41
N ASP A 201 -17.96 45.86 8.58
CA ASP A 201 -18.26 46.57 9.85
C ASP A 201 -17.12 47.50 10.30
N LEU A 202 -15.87 47.18 9.93
CA LEU A 202 -14.71 48.05 10.17
C LEU A 202 -14.59 49.19 9.16
N LYS A 203 -15.02 48.99 7.90
CA LYS A 203 -14.95 50.01 6.87
C LYS A 203 -15.82 51.23 7.19
N THR A 204 -17.00 51.02 7.76
CA THR A 204 -17.95 52.09 8.08
C THR A 204 -17.37 53.09 9.10
N PRO A 205 -16.87 52.68 10.29
CA PRO A 205 -16.30 53.63 11.25
C PRO A 205 -15.04 54.34 10.71
N ILE A 206 -14.24 53.64 9.92
CA ILE A 206 -13.06 54.29 9.27
C ILE A 206 -13.47 55.39 8.29
N THR A 207 -14.50 55.15 7.50
CA THR A 207 -15.03 56.16 6.58
C THR A 207 -15.61 57.38 7.34
N ILE A 208 -16.24 57.15 8.52
CA ILE A 208 -16.74 58.25 9.36
C ILE A 208 -15.57 59.05 9.94
N ILE A 209 -14.52 58.36 10.46
CA ILE A 209 -13.32 59.06 10.97
C ILE A 209 -12.67 59.89 9.87
N ASP A 210 -12.59 59.39 8.65
CA ASP A 210 -12.01 60.10 7.51
C ASP A 210 -12.84 61.37 7.15
N ALA A 211 -14.18 61.25 7.15
CA ALA A 211 -15.10 62.35 6.94
C ALA A 211 -15.04 63.40 8.08
N ASP A 212 -14.96 62.97 9.34
CA ASP A 212 -14.82 63.92 10.47
C ASP A 212 -13.47 64.64 10.42
N MET A 213 -12.42 63.99 9.95
CA MET A 213 -11.11 64.59 9.72
C MET A 213 -11.17 65.70 8.62
N ASP A 214 -11.90 65.44 7.54
CA ASP A 214 -12.09 66.41 6.48
C ASP A 214 -12.82 67.68 7.01
N ILE A 215 -13.83 67.54 7.88
CA ILE A 215 -14.54 68.62 8.52
C ILE A 215 -13.63 69.46 9.44
N LEU A 216 -12.84 68.72 10.29
CA LEU A 216 -11.91 69.37 11.23
C LEU A 216 -10.80 70.11 10.49
N GLU A 217 -10.34 69.66 9.35
CA GLU A 217 -9.35 70.30 8.52
C GLU A 217 -9.92 71.64 7.88
N MET A 218 -11.20 71.62 7.48
CA MET A 218 -11.88 72.80 6.99
C MET A 218 -12.04 73.90 8.05
N ASP A 219 -12.32 73.50 9.32
CA ASP A 219 -12.59 74.48 10.40
C ASP A 219 -11.32 75.02 11.07
N HIS A 220 -10.28 74.18 11.24
CA HIS A 220 -9.10 74.56 12.01
C HIS A 220 -7.80 74.59 11.22
N GLY A 221 -7.84 74.24 9.94
CA GLY A 221 -6.66 74.06 9.10
C GLY A 221 -5.92 72.77 9.40
N GLU A 222 -5.00 72.43 8.52
CA GLU A 222 -4.21 71.22 8.63
C GLU A 222 -3.17 71.35 9.75
N ASN A 223 -3.08 70.29 10.64
CA ASN A 223 -2.05 70.23 11.65
C ASN A 223 -1.40 68.82 11.65
N GLU A 224 -0.24 68.74 12.29
CA GLU A 224 0.59 67.51 12.30
C GLU A 224 -0.16 66.28 12.89
N TRP A 225 -1.02 66.49 13.87
CA TRP A 225 -1.82 65.42 14.50
C TRP A 225 -2.92 64.92 13.55
N MET A 226 -3.56 65.76 12.78
CA MET A 226 -4.57 65.38 11.79
C MET A 226 -3.94 64.55 10.67
N GLN A 227 -2.75 64.95 10.20
CA GLN A 227 -1.99 64.20 9.20
C GLN A 227 -1.65 62.80 9.71
N ASP A 228 -1.26 62.68 10.94
CA ASP A 228 -0.92 61.38 11.56
C ASP A 228 -2.15 60.47 11.70
N ILE A 229 -3.30 61.00 12.14
CA ILE A 229 -4.55 60.27 12.20
C ILE A 229 -4.95 59.76 10.80
N ARG A 230 -4.94 60.67 9.79
CA ARG A 230 -5.25 60.33 8.39
C ARG A 230 -4.34 59.20 7.86
N LYS A 231 -3.07 59.29 8.15
CA LYS A 231 -2.10 58.24 7.78
C LYS A 231 -2.42 56.88 8.41
N GLN A 232 -2.78 56.87 9.70
CA GLN A 232 -3.15 55.62 10.40
C GLN A 232 -4.48 55.05 9.89
N THR A 233 -5.48 55.90 9.63
CA THR A 233 -6.78 55.51 9.08
C THR A 233 -6.63 54.87 7.71
N LYS A 234 -5.82 55.52 6.83
CA LYS A 234 -5.49 54.97 5.50
C LYS A 234 -4.80 53.62 5.59
N ARG A 235 -3.79 53.52 6.48
CA ARG A 235 -3.08 52.25 6.69
C ARG A 235 -4.02 51.13 7.19
N LEU A 236 -4.95 51.45 8.09
CA LEU A 236 -5.93 50.49 8.59
C LEU A 236 -6.88 50.05 7.46
N SER A 237 -7.32 50.96 6.61
CA SER A 237 -8.13 50.67 5.43
C SER A 237 -7.42 49.73 4.45
N GLU A 238 -6.14 49.96 4.19
CA GLU A 238 -5.29 49.09 3.35
C GLU A 238 -5.16 47.70 3.93
N LEU A 239 -4.88 47.55 5.23
CA LEU A 239 -4.78 46.25 5.90
C LEU A 239 -6.10 45.47 5.84
N ILE A 240 -7.25 46.13 5.99
CA ILE A 240 -8.55 45.50 5.85
C ILE A 240 -8.77 44.99 4.42
N GLN A 241 -8.39 45.80 3.42
CA GLN A 241 -8.50 45.38 2.01
C GLN A 241 -7.60 44.18 1.70
N GLU A 242 -6.37 44.20 2.21
CA GLU A 242 -5.46 43.03 2.07
C GLU A 242 -6.04 41.77 2.73
N LEU A 243 -6.62 41.90 3.92
CA LEU A 243 -7.25 40.76 4.61
C LEU A 243 -8.41 40.16 3.82
N VAL A 244 -9.27 41.01 3.25
CA VAL A 244 -10.37 40.58 2.37
C VAL A 244 -9.83 39.94 1.10
N PHE A 245 -8.80 40.55 0.51
CA PHE A 245 -8.17 40.02 -0.69
C PHE A 245 -7.58 38.64 -0.48
N LEU A 246 -6.82 38.44 0.60
CA LEU A 246 -6.26 37.13 0.96
C LEU A 246 -7.37 36.09 1.19
N SER A 247 -8.42 36.45 1.93
CA SER A 247 -9.58 35.57 2.15
C SER A 247 -10.28 35.17 0.85
N ARG A 248 -10.32 36.03 -0.15
CA ARG A 248 -10.89 35.75 -1.48
C ARG A 248 -9.94 34.98 -2.39
N MET A 249 -8.61 35.19 -2.27
CA MET A 249 -7.62 34.48 -3.08
C MET A 249 -7.60 32.97 -2.78
N GLU A 250 -7.80 32.57 -1.53
CA GLU A 250 -7.92 31.15 -1.16
C GLU A 250 -9.09 30.45 -1.88
N GLU A 251 -10.12 31.19 -2.31
CA GLU A 251 -11.24 30.67 -3.11
C GLU A 251 -10.88 30.46 -4.58
N LYS A 252 -10.02 31.33 -5.14
CA LYS A 252 -9.71 31.35 -6.57
C LYS A 252 -8.69 30.31 -7.04
N GLU A 253 -7.98 29.63 -6.14
CA GLU A 253 -7.02 28.59 -6.54
C GLU A 253 -7.59 27.50 -7.45
N ASN A 254 -8.92 27.37 -7.50
CA ASN A 254 -9.58 26.36 -8.34
C ASN A 254 -10.10 26.89 -9.70
N HIS A 255 -9.96 28.19 -10.01
CA HIS A 255 -10.57 28.79 -11.19
C HIS A 255 -9.64 29.70 -11.98
N PHE A 256 -8.33 29.47 -11.92
CA PHE A 256 -7.44 30.11 -12.88
C PHE A 256 -7.74 29.52 -14.27
N GLN A 257 -8.48 30.28 -15.07
CA GLN A 257 -8.53 30.03 -16.49
C GLN A 257 -7.20 30.51 -17.08
N MET A 258 -6.40 29.54 -17.53
CA MET A 258 -5.23 29.89 -18.34
C MET A 258 -5.75 30.36 -19.68
N ILE A 259 -5.57 31.67 -19.96
CA ILE A 259 -5.87 32.28 -21.24
C ILE A 259 -4.57 32.70 -21.86
N ASP A 260 -4.43 32.48 -23.15
CA ASP A 260 -3.33 33.04 -23.92
C ASP A 260 -3.56 34.54 -24.07
N PHE A 261 -2.56 35.37 -23.73
CA PHE A 261 -2.60 36.81 -23.91
C PHE A 261 -1.26 37.29 -24.50
N PRO A 262 -1.29 38.36 -25.36
CA PRO A 262 -0.07 38.93 -25.90
C PRO A 262 0.65 39.71 -24.80
N ILE A 263 1.79 39.21 -24.34
CA ILE A 263 2.58 39.80 -23.25
C ILE A 263 3.07 41.20 -23.60
N SER A 264 3.32 41.50 -24.90
CA SER A 264 3.70 42.82 -25.40
C SER A 264 2.66 43.89 -25.08
N ASP A 265 1.37 43.57 -25.27
CA ASP A 265 0.28 44.55 -25.03
C ASP A 265 0.17 44.89 -23.55
N VAL A 266 0.32 43.88 -22.67
CA VAL A 266 0.29 44.10 -21.22
C VAL A 266 1.49 44.91 -20.72
N VAL A 267 2.66 44.66 -21.29
CA VAL A 267 3.87 45.44 -20.97
C VAL A 267 3.73 46.89 -21.45
N GLU A 268 3.18 47.11 -22.64
CA GLU A 268 2.96 48.44 -23.18
C GLU A 268 1.92 49.21 -22.36
N GLU A 269 0.78 48.60 -22.02
CA GLU A 269 -0.26 49.19 -21.17
C GLU A 269 0.27 49.53 -19.77
N THR A 270 1.09 48.63 -19.19
CA THR A 270 1.73 48.86 -17.91
C THR A 270 2.72 50.03 -17.99
N ALA A 271 3.55 50.09 -19.00
CA ALA A 271 4.52 51.16 -19.20
C ALA A 271 3.82 52.51 -19.35
N GLN A 272 2.74 52.60 -20.14
CA GLN A 272 1.93 53.82 -20.29
C GLN A 272 1.31 54.28 -18.98
N SER A 273 0.88 53.34 -18.10
CA SER A 273 0.32 53.71 -16.80
C SER A 273 1.32 54.39 -15.87
N PHE A 274 2.62 54.17 -16.05
CA PHE A 274 3.68 54.81 -15.29
C PHE A 274 4.20 56.12 -15.94
N GLU A 275 3.80 56.43 -17.18
CA GLU A 275 4.29 57.61 -17.89
C GLU A 275 3.93 58.94 -17.17
N SER A 276 2.69 59.04 -16.64
CA SER A 276 2.26 60.19 -15.85
C SER A 276 3.08 60.37 -14.57
N LEU A 277 3.46 59.27 -13.93
CA LEU A 277 4.29 59.28 -12.72
C LEU A 277 5.74 59.67 -13.04
N ALA A 278 6.28 59.20 -14.15
CA ALA A 278 7.63 59.54 -14.63
C ALA A 278 7.74 61.02 -14.95
N VAL A 279 6.74 61.60 -15.64
CA VAL A 279 6.67 63.03 -15.94
C VAL A 279 6.61 63.86 -14.65
N THR A 280 5.85 63.45 -13.65
CA THR A 280 5.73 64.13 -12.35
C THR A 280 7.05 64.13 -11.57
N HIS A 281 7.89 63.12 -11.75
CA HIS A 281 9.21 63.01 -11.13
C HIS A 281 10.37 63.49 -12.00
N GLY A 282 10.09 64.17 -13.14
CA GLY A 282 11.10 64.77 -14.02
C GLY A 282 12.01 63.75 -14.72
N LYS A 283 11.53 62.54 -14.97
CA LYS A 283 12.24 61.47 -15.68
C LYS A 283 11.60 61.22 -17.03
#